data_3edfc0b87c80552ed6ad705a5ba6ac39
#
_entry.id   3edfc0b87c80552ed6ad705a5ba6ac39
#
_cell.length_a   1.000
_cell.length_b   1.000
_cell.length_c   1.000
_cell.angle_alpha   90.00
_cell.angle_beta   90.00
_cell.angle_gamma   90.00
#
_symmetry.space_group_name_H-M   'P 1'
#
loop_
_entity.id
_entity.type
_entity.pdbx_description
1 polymer ?
#
loop_
_entity_poly.entity_id
_entity_poly.type
_entity_poly.pdbx_seq_one_letter_code
_entity_poly.pdbx_strand_id
1 'polypeptide(L)'
;MNKISRTTLLLTVLLLLPCRLIAQDFGDYFIDQTLRLDYIFSGNASTQDISLLAYYKIPGWYGKRHRLAETPMKGNGTITVRDLATGRVIYKHPFSSLFQEWLSYPQAQESGRRAFENVSLIPMPKQPVEVSLELRNSRHAVIASMTQRIDPNDILMTPLGEQGILPYTTLQAPKDSSRAIHIAFVAEGYTEDEMEDYLADARKAVESIFGHEPFKSLRDRFSIIAVRSPSAESGASIPSKEIWRDTALGSHFDTFYSERYLTTLHLRKLHDFLAGTPYEHIIVLVNTPHYGGGGILNSYNLSMTKHPAFVPVVTHEFGHSFAGLADEYAYEAEQIPMYPTDVEPWEQNITTLKEFSAKWVDLLPAEVSTIPTPEECNYPVGVYEGAGYSLKGVYRPSKDCRMRTNSNPEFCPVCQ
;
A
#
# COMPACT_ATOMS: atom_id res chain seq x y z
N MET A 1 9.79 -35.74 75.73
CA MET A 1 8.72 -36.31 74.91
C MET A 1 8.25 -35.21 74.01
N ASN A 2 8.84 -35.08 72.80
CA ASN A 2 8.47 -34.02 71.87
C ASN A 2 7.70 -34.60 70.68
N LYS A 3 6.49 -34.12 70.50
CA LYS A 3 5.63 -34.44 69.35
C LYS A 3 6.09 -33.61 68.19
N ILE A 4 6.56 -34.25 67.14
CA ILE A 4 6.87 -33.62 65.86
C ILE A 4 5.58 -33.54 65.05
N SER A 5 5.14 -32.31 64.80
CA SER A 5 4.02 -32.01 63.91
C SER A 5 4.48 -32.16 62.43
N ARG A 6 3.81 -33.06 61.70
CA ARG A 6 4.04 -33.22 60.25
C ARG A 6 3.19 -32.18 59.54
N THR A 7 3.82 -31.11 59.07
CA THR A 7 3.22 -30.14 58.17
C THR A 7 3.28 -30.72 56.75
N THR A 8 2.14 -31.06 56.20
CA THR A 8 1.98 -31.55 54.82
C THR A 8 2.14 -30.38 53.89
N LEU A 9 3.21 -30.33 53.16
CA LEU A 9 3.48 -29.34 52.10
C LEU A 9 2.65 -29.74 50.86
N LEU A 10 1.56 -29.04 50.60
CA LEU A 10 0.78 -29.20 49.38
C LEU A 10 1.53 -28.50 48.26
N LEU A 11 2.22 -29.25 47.41
CA LEU A 11 2.86 -28.76 46.21
C LEU A 11 1.80 -28.55 45.13
N THR A 12 1.33 -27.31 44.97
CA THR A 12 0.46 -26.92 43.85
C THR A 12 1.34 -26.84 42.59
N VAL A 13 1.38 -27.91 41.81
CA VAL A 13 1.96 -27.91 40.47
C VAL A 13 1.05 -27.11 39.55
N LEU A 14 1.35 -25.82 39.37
CA LEU A 14 0.73 -25.00 38.34
C LEU A 14 1.19 -25.54 36.99
N LEU A 15 0.36 -26.36 36.35
CA LEU A 15 0.54 -26.78 34.96
C LEU A 15 0.51 -25.52 34.07
N LEU A 16 1.66 -24.93 33.82
CA LEU A 16 1.88 -24.01 32.71
C LEU A 16 1.70 -24.82 31.42
N LEU A 17 0.45 -24.98 31.00
CA LEU A 17 0.17 -25.36 29.62
C LEU A 17 0.84 -24.28 28.73
N PRO A 18 1.81 -24.65 27.88
CA PRO A 18 2.29 -23.71 26.90
C PRO A 18 1.07 -23.37 26.02
N CYS A 19 0.60 -22.13 26.09
CA CYS A 19 -0.33 -21.58 25.13
C CYS A 19 0.43 -21.62 23.79
N ARG A 20 0.38 -22.75 23.08
CA ARG A 20 0.82 -22.80 21.70
C ARG A 20 -0.12 -21.83 21.00
N LEU A 21 0.40 -20.67 20.64
CA LEU A 21 -0.16 -19.88 19.58
C LEU A 21 -0.17 -20.79 18.34
N ILE A 22 -1.27 -21.52 18.17
CA ILE A 22 -1.50 -22.30 16.97
C ILE A 22 -1.55 -21.24 15.87
N ALA A 23 -0.52 -21.22 15.03
CA ALA A 23 -0.51 -20.39 13.84
C ALA A 23 -1.82 -20.66 13.10
N GLN A 24 -2.54 -19.59 12.76
CA GLN A 24 -3.79 -19.72 12.01
C GLN A 24 -3.44 -20.32 10.65
N ASP A 25 -3.93 -21.51 10.38
CA ASP A 25 -3.85 -22.07 9.03
C ASP A 25 -4.87 -21.34 8.14
N PHE A 26 -4.45 -20.93 6.95
CA PHE A 26 -5.33 -20.34 5.95
C PHE A 26 -6.57 -21.23 5.70
N GLY A 27 -6.33 -22.53 5.55
CA GLY A 27 -7.36 -23.53 5.28
C GLY A 27 -8.40 -23.72 6.39
N ASP A 28 -8.17 -23.25 7.61
CA ASP A 28 -9.17 -23.31 8.68
C ASP A 28 -10.33 -22.35 8.45
N TYR A 29 -10.06 -21.17 7.91
CA TYR A 29 -11.00 -20.06 7.80
C TYR A 29 -11.37 -19.67 6.38
N PHE A 30 -10.52 -19.94 5.41
CA PHE A 30 -10.64 -19.42 4.05
C PHE A 30 -10.58 -20.51 3.00
N ILE A 31 -11.16 -20.24 1.82
CA ILE A 31 -11.00 -21.00 0.61
C ILE A 31 -10.13 -20.23 -0.40
N ASP A 32 -9.65 -20.92 -1.42
CA ASP A 32 -8.80 -20.32 -2.46
C ASP A 32 -9.63 -19.51 -3.47
N GLN A 33 -10.24 -18.45 -2.98
CA GLN A 33 -10.99 -17.45 -3.73
C GLN A 33 -10.79 -16.07 -3.09
N THR A 34 -11.00 -15.02 -3.87
CA THR A 34 -10.99 -13.64 -3.41
C THR A 34 -12.40 -13.14 -3.19
N LEU A 35 -12.65 -12.53 -2.03
CA LEU A 35 -13.79 -11.66 -1.80
C LEU A 35 -13.33 -10.22 -2.04
N ARG A 36 -13.85 -9.60 -3.10
CA ARG A 36 -13.64 -8.18 -3.40
C ARG A 36 -14.80 -7.37 -2.82
N LEU A 37 -14.45 -6.30 -2.12
CA LEU A 37 -15.36 -5.36 -1.50
C LEU A 37 -15.11 -3.98 -2.10
N ASP A 38 -16.10 -3.44 -2.80
CA ASP A 38 -16.06 -2.11 -3.38
C ASP A 38 -16.73 -1.12 -2.42
N TYR A 39 -16.00 -0.08 -2.04
CA TYR A 39 -16.46 0.97 -1.14
C TYR A 39 -16.44 2.33 -1.82
N ILE A 40 -17.25 3.23 -1.30
CA ILE A 40 -17.13 4.66 -1.51
C ILE A 40 -16.73 5.31 -0.19
N PHE A 41 -15.59 6.01 -0.20
CA PHE A 41 -15.20 6.91 0.87
C PHE A 41 -15.59 8.31 0.48
N SER A 42 -16.33 9.01 1.34
CA SER A 42 -16.84 10.34 1.00
C SER A 42 -16.81 11.28 2.20
N GLY A 43 -16.78 12.56 1.93
CA GLY A 43 -16.81 13.57 2.97
C GLY A 43 -15.89 14.76 2.71
N ASN A 44 -15.42 15.36 3.80
CA ASN A 44 -14.44 16.45 3.85
C ASN A 44 -13.60 16.32 5.12
N ALA A 45 -12.78 17.31 5.46
CA ALA A 45 -11.93 17.24 6.64
C ALA A 45 -12.67 17.12 7.98
N SER A 46 -13.94 17.55 8.06
CA SER A 46 -14.72 17.52 9.29
C SER A 46 -15.63 16.30 9.43
N THR A 47 -16.11 15.74 8.32
CA THR A 47 -17.02 14.58 8.33
C THR A 47 -16.66 13.60 7.23
N GLN A 48 -16.52 12.33 7.58
CA GLN A 48 -16.15 11.26 6.66
C GLN A 48 -17.11 10.09 6.80
N ASP A 49 -17.46 9.50 5.66
CA ASP A 49 -18.37 8.37 5.56
C ASP A 49 -17.75 7.24 4.73
N ILE A 50 -18.04 6.00 5.09
CA ILE A 50 -17.72 4.79 4.35
C ILE A 50 -19.03 4.11 3.96
N SER A 51 -19.20 3.79 2.69
CA SER A 51 -20.36 3.05 2.19
C SER A 51 -19.92 1.86 1.36
N LEU A 52 -20.48 0.67 1.64
CA LEU A 52 -20.32 -0.48 0.77
C LEU A 52 -21.14 -0.25 -0.50
N LEU A 53 -20.52 -0.46 -1.64
CA LEU A 53 -21.18 -0.33 -2.96
C LEU A 53 -21.55 -1.69 -3.53
N ALA A 54 -20.61 -2.64 -3.51
CA ALA A 54 -20.79 -3.98 -4.08
C ALA A 54 -19.78 -4.96 -3.49
N TYR A 55 -20.04 -6.26 -3.66
CA TYR A 55 -19.11 -7.32 -3.34
C TYR A 55 -19.15 -8.43 -4.39
N TYR A 56 -17.96 -9.01 -4.65
CA TYR A 56 -17.78 -9.99 -5.71
C TYR A 56 -16.95 -11.17 -5.20
N LYS A 57 -17.20 -12.35 -5.77
CA LYS A 57 -16.35 -13.53 -5.63
C LYS A 57 -15.52 -13.73 -6.90
N ILE A 58 -14.21 -13.87 -6.72
CA ILE A 58 -13.25 -13.99 -7.83
C ILE A 58 -12.45 -15.27 -7.63
N PRO A 59 -12.18 -16.06 -8.68
CA PRO A 59 -11.34 -17.26 -8.59
C PRO A 59 -9.92 -16.95 -8.12
N GLY A 60 -9.38 -17.78 -7.23
CA GLY A 60 -8.03 -17.67 -6.70
C GLY A 60 -7.85 -16.57 -5.63
N TRP A 61 -6.96 -16.84 -4.70
CA TRP A 61 -6.46 -15.87 -3.72
C TRP A 61 -4.96 -15.73 -3.89
N TYR A 62 -4.50 -14.51 -4.14
CA TYR A 62 -3.12 -14.19 -4.48
C TYR A 62 -2.39 -13.36 -3.42
N GLY A 63 -3.08 -12.97 -2.35
CA GLY A 63 -2.49 -12.28 -1.21
C GLY A 63 -1.93 -13.23 -0.15
N LYS A 64 -1.55 -12.68 1.01
CA LYS A 64 -0.90 -13.44 2.09
C LYS A 64 -1.74 -14.64 2.58
N ARG A 65 -1.06 -15.77 2.82
CA ARG A 65 -1.64 -17.02 3.36
C ARG A 65 -1.11 -17.37 4.75
N HIS A 66 -0.13 -16.63 5.25
CA HIS A 66 0.49 -16.81 6.56
C HIS A 66 0.42 -15.51 7.36
N ARG A 67 0.51 -15.63 8.70
CA ARG A 67 0.47 -14.46 9.60
C ARG A 67 -0.76 -13.58 9.33
N LEU A 68 -1.92 -14.21 9.11
CA LEU A 68 -3.10 -13.59 8.53
C LEU A 68 -3.61 -12.38 9.31
N ALA A 69 -3.55 -12.43 10.65
CA ALA A 69 -4.00 -11.37 11.55
C ALA A 69 -2.89 -10.33 11.89
N GLU A 70 -1.66 -10.52 11.39
CA GLU A 70 -0.55 -9.63 11.66
C GLU A 70 -0.44 -8.54 10.59
N THR A 71 -0.06 -7.34 11.03
CA THR A 71 0.20 -6.19 10.14
C THR A 71 1.59 -5.64 10.45
N PRO A 72 2.66 -6.19 9.84
CA PRO A 72 4.03 -5.74 10.06
C PRO A 72 4.25 -4.28 9.64
N MET A 73 3.51 -3.83 8.64
CA MET A 73 3.43 -2.43 8.26
C MET A 73 2.12 -1.82 8.76
N LYS A 74 2.12 -0.51 8.96
CA LYS A 74 0.92 0.27 9.24
C LYS A 74 0.54 1.05 8.00
N GLY A 75 -0.70 1.48 7.94
CA GLY A 75 -1.25 2.43 6.97
C GLY A 75 -2.24 3.31 7.72
N ASN A 76 -2.82 4.27 7.03
CA ASN A 76 -3.89 5.08 7.61
C ASN A 76 -5.29 4.46 7.43
N GLY A 77 -5.39 3.31 6.76
CA GLY A 77 -6.57 2.47 6.68
C GLY A 77 -6.29 1.04 7.15
N THR A 78 -7.30 0.35 7.67
CA THR A 78 -7.20 -1.05 8.07
C THR A 78 -8.51 -1.78 7.81
N ILE A 79 -8.44 -2.92 7.11
CA ILE A 79 -9.53 -3.89 7.05
C ILE A 79 -9.24 -5.03 8.02
N THR A 80 -10.25 -5.42 8.80
CA THR A 80 -10.17 -6.49 9.81
C THR A 80 -11.31 -7.46 9.58
N VAL A 81 -11.02 -8.76 9.53
CA VAL A 81 -12.01 -9.83 9.42
C VAL A 81 -12.04 -10.61 10.73
N ARG A 82 -13.25 -10.78 11.29
CA ARG A 82 -13.50 -11.57 12.50
C ARG A 82 -14.41 -12.75 12.19
N ASP A 83 -14.05 -13.90 12.68
CA ASP A 83 -14.93 -15.04 12.71
C ASP A 83 -16.10 -14.78 13.67
N LEU A 84 -17.34 -14.85 13.20
CA LEU A 84 -18.53 -14.55 13.99
C LEU A 84 -18.77 -15.54 15.14
N ALA A 85 -18.38 -16.81 14.97
CA ALA A 85 -18.60 -17.84 15.97
C ALA A 85 -17.70 -17.65 17.20
N THR A 86 -16.47 -17.22 16.98
CA THR A 86 -15.43 -17.12 18.04
C THR A 86 -15.06 -15.70 18.43
N GLY A 87 -15.44 -14.70 17.62
CA GLY A 87 -15.00 -13.32 17.78
C GLY A 87 -13.50 -13.08 17.46
N ARG A 88 -12.79 -14.14 17.03
CA ARG A 88 -11.35 -14.07 16.74
C ARG A 88 -11.06 -13.29 15.48
N VAL A 89 -10.03 -12.43 15.50
CA VAL A 89 -9.50 -11.82 14.28
C VAL A 89 -8.80 -12.90 13.47
N ILE A 90 -9.27 -13.13 12.24
CA ILE A 90 -8.74 -14.15 11.33
C ILE A 90 -7.98 -13.57 10.13
N TYR A 91 -8.17 -12.28 9.83
CA TYR A 91 -7.41 -11.58 8.80
C TYR A 91 -7.33 -10.09 9.13
N LYS A 92 -6.20 -9.47 8.80
CA LYS A 92 -5.98 -8.03 8.86
C LYS A 92 -5.13 -7.56 7.69
N HIS A 93 -5.47 -6.41 7.10
CA HIS A 93 -4.67 -5.81 6.04
C HIS A 93 -4.66 -4.29 6.17
N PRO A 94 -3.48 -3.64 6.21
CA PRO A 94 -3.36 -2.19 6.20
C PRO A 94 -3.40 -1.67 4.77
N PHE A 95 -3.87 -0.45 4.60
CA PHE A 95 -3.87 0.24 3.32
C PHE A 95 -3.82 1.76 3.52
N SER A 96 -3.65 2.51 2.45
CA SER A 96 -3.90 3.94 2.36
C SER A 96 -4.86 4.22 1.21
N SER A 97 -5.42 5.41 1.16
CA SER A 97 -6.36 5.81 0.11
C SER A 97 -6.15 7.24 -0.35
N LEU A 98 -6.45 7.49 -1.62
CA LEU A 98 -6.43 8.83 -2.20
C LEU A 98 -7.40 9.78 -1.47
N PHE A 99 -8.51 9.25 -0.92
CA PHE A 99 -9.44 10.02 -0.09
C PHE A 99 -8.76 10.59 1.16
N GLN A 100 -8.01 9.77 1.90
CA GLN A 100 -7.34 10.21 3.14
C GLN A 100 -6.23 11.21 2.85
N GLU A 101 -5.53 11.06 1.73
CA GLU A 101 -4.55 12.02 1.27
C GLU A 101 -5.20 13.37 0.92
N TRP A 102 -6.32 13.34 0.17
CA TRP A 102 -7.08 14.55 -0.15
C TRP A 102 -7.53 15.33 1.09
N LEU A 103 -7.82 14.65 2.21
CA LEU A 103 -8.20 15.32 3.46
C LEU A 103 -7.10 16.24 4.02
N SER A 104 -5.86 16.09 3.58
CA SER A 104 -4.73 16.97 3.97
C SER A 104 -4.65 18.25 3.14
N TYR A 105 -5.38 18.33 2.03
CA TYR A 105 -5.35 19.49 1.13
C TYR A 105 -6.37 20.57 1.52
N PRO A 106 -6.11 21.87 1.19
CA PRO A 106 -6.98 22.99 1.55
C PRO A 106 -8.44 22.81 1.13
N GLN A 107 -8.70 22.21 -0.04
CA GLN A 107 -10.08 22.02 -0.53
C GLN A 107 -10.93 21.15 0.39
N ALA A 108 -10.33 20.18 1.08
CA ALA A 108 -11.06 19.37 2.05
C ALA A 108 -11.47 20.16 3.29
N GLN A 109 -10.79 21.26 3.58
CA GLN A 109 -11.10 22.17 4.69
C GLN A 109 -12.23 23.15 4.33
N GLU A 110 -12.41 23.46 3.05
CA GLU A 110 -13.35 24.46 2.52
C GLU A 110 -14.73 23.87 2.26
N SER A 111 -15.36 23.20 3.18
CA SER A 111 -16.75 22.71 3.12
C SER A 111 -17.15 21.84 1.89
N GLY A 112 -16.29 21.68 0.89
CA GLY A 112 -16.52 20.79 -0.26
C GLY A 112 -16.51 19.33 0.18
N ARG A 113 -17.49 18.53 -0.29
CA ARG A 113 -17.50 17.08 -0.10
C ARG A 113 -17.10 16.39 -1.40
N ARG A 114 -16.23 15.37 -1.32
CA ARG A 114 -15.86 14.53 -2.45
C ARG A 114 -16.09 13.06 -2.11
N ALA A 115 -16.25 12.26 -3.15
CA ALA A 115 -16.36 10.81 -3.06
C ALA A 115 -15.27 10.15 -3.89
N PHE A 116 -14.70 9.07 -3.35
CA PHE A 116 -13.62 8.31 -3.96
C PHE A 116 -13.95 6.82 -3.94
N GLU A 117 -13.71 6.14 -5.03
CA GLU A 117 -13.76 4.69 -5.07
C GLU A 117 -12.62 4.10 -4.23
N ASN A 118 -12.90 3.01 -3.53
CA ASN A 118 -11.91 2.18 -2.88
C ASN A 118 -12.27 0.71 -3.07
N VAL A 119 -11.28 -0.14 -3.26
CA VAL A 119 -11.46 -1.59 -3.40
C VAL A 119 -10.58 -2.29 -2.38
N SER A 120 -11.16 -3.24 -1.67
CA SER A 120 -10.43 -4.09 -0.73
C SER A 120 -10.57 -5.54 -1.14
N LEU A 121 -9.45 -6.26 -1.17
CA LEU A 121 -9.40 -7.70 -1.43
C LEU A 121 -9.11 -8.42 -0.12
N ILE A 122 -9.92 -9.41 0.18
CA ILE A 122 -9.69 -10.34 1.31
C ILE A 122 -9.87 -11.79 0.83
N PRO A 123 -9.28 -12.77 1.51
CA PRO A 123 -9.55 -14.16 1.16
C PRO A 123 -11.01 -14.49 1.47
N MET A 124 -11.64 -15.31 0.63
CA MET A 124 -13.04 -15.73 0.77
C MET A 124 -13.23 -16.56 2.04
N PRO A 125 -14.03 -16.12 3.02
CA PRO A 125 -14.27 -16.88 4.24
C PRO A 125 -15.12 -18.13 3.97
N LYS A 126 -14.90 -19.19 4.75
CA LYS A 126 -15.73 -20.41 4.72
C LYS A 126 -17.07 -20.26 5.41
N GLN A 127 -17.12 -19.38 6.40
CA GLN A 127 -18.27 -19.16 7.27
C GLN A 127 -18.59 -17.67 7.32
N PRO A 128 -19.78 -17.26 7.74
CA PRO A 128 -20.10 -15.85 7.94
C PRO A 128 -19.11 -15.15 8.86
N VAL A 129 -18.68 -13.97 8.45
CA VAL A 129 -17.69 -13.13 9.15
C VAL A 129 -18.22 -11.72 9.38
N GLU A 130 -17.58 -11.03 10.31
CA GLU A 130 -17.66 -9.59 10.47
C GLU A 130 -16.44 -8.96 9.79
N VAL A 131 -16.68 -8.01 8.90
CA VAL A 131 -15.64 -7.21 8.24
C VAL A 131 -15.75 -5.79 8.72
N SER A 132 -14.69 -5.30 9.36
CA SER A 132 -14.58 -3.91 9.82
C SER A 132 -13.54 -3.18 9.00
N LEU A 133 -13.86 -1.95 8.58
CA LEU A 133 -12.96 -1.05 7.88
C LEU A 133 -12.85 0.24 8.70
N GLU A 134 -11.62 0.68 8.96
CA GLU A 134 -11.31 1.90 9.71
C GLU A 134 -10.41 2.81 8.89
N LEU A 135 -10.72 4.10 8.85
CA LEU A 135 -9.86 5.16 8.33
C LEU A 135 -9.34 6.00 9.50
N ARG A 136 -8.06 6.36 9.44
CA ARG A 136 -7.36 7.15 10.46
C ARG A 136 -6.78 8.41 9.82
N ASN A 137 -6.72 9.47 10.59
CA ASN A 137 -6.01 10.68 10.20
C ASN A 137 -4.52 10.60 10.54
N SER A 138 -3.77 11.67 10.22
CA SER A 138 -2.34 11.79 10.54
C SER A 138 -2.01 11.79 12.04
N ARG A 139 -3.01 11.88 12.93
CA ARG A 139 -2.88 11.73 14.39
C ARG A 139 -3.27 10.33 14.88
N HIS A 140 -3.41 9.36 13.97
CA HIS A 140 -3.84 7.99 14.23
C HIS A 140 -5.25 7.84 14.82
N ALA A 141 -6.01 8.92 14.93
CA ALA A 141 -7.39 8.87 15.38
C ALA A 141 -8.28 8.26 14.28
N VAL A 142 -9.19 7.36 14.67
CA VAL A 142 -10.20 6.83 13.75
C VAL A 142 -11.17 7.97 13.39
N ILE A 143 -11.26 8.29 12.11
CA ILE A 143 -12.11 9.35 11.57
C ILE A 143 -13.38 8.82 10.91
N ALA A 144 -13.33 7.59 10.41
CA ALA A 144 -14.50 6.88 9.92
C ALA A 144 -14.31 5.37 10.15
N SER A 145 -15.41 4.69 10.40
CA SER A 145 -15.42 3.23 10.50
C SER A 145 -16.74 2.67 9.97
N MET A 146 -16.66 1.47 9.39
CA MET A 146 -17.81 0.70 8.96
C MET A 146 -17.62 -0.75 9.36
N THR A 147 -18.64 -1.38 9.89
CA THR A 147 -18.65 -2.80 10.19
C THR A 147 -19.86 -3.45 9.53
N GLN A 148 -19.63 -4.59 8.88
CA GLN A 148 -20.67 -5.32 8.16
C GLN A 148 -20.51 -6.82 8.34
N ARG A 149 -21.61 -7.53 8.34
CA ARG A 149 -21.63 -8.99 8.24
C ARG A 149 -21.58 -9.40 6.78
N ILE A 150 -20.71 -10.36 6.48
CA ILE A 150 -20.62 -10.99 5.16
C ILE A 150 -20.92 -12.48 5.31
N ASP A 151 -21.87 -12.97 4.54
CA ASP A 151 -22.15 -14.40 4.39
C ASP A 151 -21.58 -14.87 3.03
N PRO A 152 -20.65 -15.84 3.00
CA PRO A 152 -20.10 -16.33 1.73
C PRO A 152 -21.14 -17.00 0.82
N ASN A 153 -22.31 -17.34 1.35
CA ASN A 153 -23.42 -17.93 0.61
C ASN A 153 -24.46 -16.90 0.14
N ASP A 154 -24.19 -15.59 0.33
CA ASP A 154 -25.10 -14.54 -0.12
C ASP A 154 -25.33 -14.66 -1.63
N ILE A 155 -26.60 -14.82 -2.04
CA ILE A 155 -27.00 -14.95 -3.43
C ILE A 155 -26.77 -13.69 -4.27
N LEU A 156 -26.59 -12.54 -3.63
CA LEU A 156 -26.28 -11.26 -4.29
C LEU A 156 -24.79 -11.06 -4.52
N MET A 157 -23.93 -11.95 -4.02
CA MET A 157 -22.50 -11.90 -4.29
C MET A 157 -22.23 -12.29 -5.74
N THR A 158 -21.88 -11.31 -6.55
CA THR A 158 -21.71 -11.48 -8.00
C THR A 158 -20.40 -12.21 -8.33
N PRO A 159 -20.41 -13.28 -9.13
CA PRO A 159 -19.19 -13.86 -9.70
C PRO A 159 -18.53 -12.89 -10.67
N LEU A 160 -17.20 -12.76 -10.60
CA LEU A 160 -16.39 -11.92 -11.48
C LEU A 160 -15.06 -12.62 -11.81
N GLY A 161 -14.51 -12.39 -13.02
CA GLY A 161 -13.21 -12.95 -13.41
C GLY A 161 -13.22 -14.43 -13.79
N GLU A 162 -14.41 -15.03 -14.06
CA GLU A 162 -14.54 -16.37 -14.66
C GLU A 162 -14.56 -16.29 -16.18
N GLN A 163 -15.00 -15.15 -16.72
CA GLN A 163 -15.09 -14.87 -18.15
C GLN A 163 -14.61 -13.44 -18.43
N GLY A 164 -14.24 -13.18 -19.69
CA GLY A 164 -13.80 -11.83 -20.09
C GLY A 164 -12.47 -11.41 -19.47
N ILE A 165 -11.64 -12.35 -19.03
CA ILE A 165 -10.32 -12.06 -18.48
C ILE A 165 -9.48 -11.39 -19.56
N LEU A 166 -8.90 -10.23 -19.25
CA LEU A 166 -8.03 -9.54 -20.20
C LEU A 166 -6.76 -10.35 -20.48
N PRO A 167 -6.26 -10.35 -21.73
CA PRO A 167 -5.01 -11.01 -22.06
C PRO A 167 -3.86 -10.45 -21.22
N TYR A 168 -3.00 -11.31 -20.72
CA TYR A 168 -1.80 -10.92 -20.02
C TYR A 168 -0.58 -11.75 -20.41
N THR A 169 0.59 -11.16 -20.23
CA THR A 169 1.89 -11.78 -20.47
C THR A 169 2.60 -11.98 -19.14
N THR A 170 3.07 -13.20 -18.85
CA THR A 170 3.93 -13.44 -17.69
C THR A 170 5.32 -12.89 -17.99
N LEU A 171 5.75 -11.89 -17.21
CA LEU A 171 7.07 -11.27 -17.30
C LEU A 171 8.10 -12.02 -16.43
N GLN A 172 7.65 -12.55 -15.29
CA GLN A 172 8.48 -13.30 -14.36
C GLN A 172 7.67 -14.33 -13.61
N ALA A 173 8.20 -15.55 -13.50
CA ALA A 173 7.65 -16.61 -12.66
C ALA A 173 8.43 -16.71 -11.35
N PRO A 174 7.78 -16.95 -10.21
CA PRO A 174 8.44 -17.15 -8.92
C PRO A 174 9.09 -18.56 -8.88
N LYS A 175 10.10 -18.70 -8.01
CA LYS A 175 10.68 -20.03 -7.77
C LYS A 175 9.74 -20.96 -6.99
N ASP A 176 8.97 -20.39 -6.06
CA ASP A 176 7.95 -21.09 -5.27
C ASP A 176 6.62 -20.33 -5.37
N SER A 177 5.68 -20.87 -6.11
CA SER A 177 4.36 -20.26 -6.33
C SER A 177 3.50 -20.19 -5.06
N SER A 178 3.72 -21.09 -4.09
CA SER A 178 2.94 -21.11 -2.84
C SER A 178 3.22 -19.94 -1.91
N ARG A 179 4.34 -19.25 -2.13
CA ARG A 179 4.81 -18.11 -1.32
C ARG A 179 5.13 -16.88 -2.17
N ALA A 180 4.62 -16.85 -3.38
CA ALA A 180 4.87 -15.76 -4.30
C ALA A 180 4.15 -14.48 -3.87
N ILE A 181 4.77 -13.35 -4.16
CA ILE A 181 4.18 -12.02 -4.14
C ILE A 181 3.79 -11.69 -5.57
N HIS A 182 2.54 -11.31 -5.81
CA HIS A 182 2.00 -11.14 -7.15
C HIS A 182 1.90 -9.65 -7.53
N ILE A 183 2.59 -9.27 -8.60
CA ILE A 183 2.53 -7.91 -9.16
C ILE A 183 1.87 -7.96 -10.53
N ALA A 184 0.86 -7.13 -10.74
CA ALA A 184 0.28 -6.91 -12.06
C ALA A 184 0.63 -5.50 -12.55
N PHE A 185 1.25 -5.43 -13.73
CA PHE A 185 1.31 -4.21 -14.52
C PHE A 185 0.02 -4.06 -15.34
N VAL A 186 -0.48 -2.83 -15.49
CA VAL A 186 -1.69 -2.49 -16.25
C VAL A 186 -1.35 -1.39 -17.25
N ALA A 187 -1.79 -1.53 -18.50
CA ALA A 187 -1.58 -0.53 -19.53
C ALA A 187 -2.57 0.64 -19.36
N GLU A 188 -2.08 1.87 -19.48
CA GLU A 188 -2.90 3.09 -19.45
C GLU A 188 -2.40 4.08 -20.49
N GLY A 189 -3.32 4.59 -21.34
CA GLY A 189 -2.95 5.48 -22.43
C GLY A 189 -2.15 4.84 -23.55
N TYR A 190 -2.11 3.52 -23.65
CA TYR A 190 -1.62 2.78 -24.80
C TYR A 190 -2.82 2.29 -25.61
N THR A 191 -2.83 2.57 -26.92
CA THR A 191 -3.81 2.00 -27.84
C THR A 191 -3.50 0.54 -28.14
N GLU A 192 -4.40 -0.16 -28.85
CA GLU A 192 -4.16 -1.57 -29.23
C GLU A 192 -2.85 -1.73 -30.04
N ASP A 193 -2.55 -0.78 -30.93
CA ASP A 193 -1.33 -0.80 -31.76
C ASP A 193 -0.06 -0.55 -30.93
N GLU A 194 -0.17 0.04 -29.74
CA GLU A 194 0.95 0.35 -28.83
C GLU A 194 1.19 -0.72 -27.74
N MET A 195 0.47 -1.87 -27.80
CA MET A 195 0.60 -2.91 -26.75
C MET A 195 1.98 -3.56 -26.67
N GLU A 196 2.72 -3.63 -27.78
CA GLU A 196 4.11 -4.13 -27.74
C GLU A 196 5.07 -3.11 -27.11
N ASP A 197 4.84 -1.80 -27.29
CA ASP A 197 5.57 -0.74 -26.59
C ASP A 197 5.29 -0.79 -25.08
N TYR A 198 4.03 -1.01 -24.70
CA TYR A 198 3.66 -1.24 -23.29
C TYR A 198 4.43 -2.41 -22.70
N LEU A 199 4.49 -3.57 -23.38
CA LEU A 199 5.22 -4.74 -22.88
C LEU A 199 6.73 -4.47 -22.77
N ALA A 200 7.30 -3.67 -23.65
CA ALA A 200 8.70 -3.25 -23.56
C ALA A 200 8.93 -2.35 -22.34
N ASP A 201 8.04 -1.39 -22.09
CA ASP A 201 8.09 -0.51 -20.92
C ASP A 201 7.86 -1.30 -19.60
N ALA A 202 6.96 -2.29 -19.59
CA ALA A 202 6.74 -3.16 -18.44
C ALA A 202 8.00 -3.98 -18.09
N ARG A 203 8.70 -4.54 -19.08
CA ARG A 203 9.99 -5.21 -18.87
C ARG A 203 11.04 -4.26 -18.30
N LYS A 204 11.11 -3.03 -18.82
CA LYS A 204 12.02 -2.01 -18.32
C LYS A 204 11.72 -1.62 -16.85
N ALA A 205 10.44 -1.53 -16.48
CA ALA A 205 10.02 -1.31 -15.09
C ALA A 205 10.43 -2.46 -14.18
N VAL A 206 10.26 -3.71 -14.60
CA VAL A 206 10.72 -4.90 -13.87
C VAL A 206 12.22 -4.81 -13.59
N GLU A 207 13.03 -4.56 -14.63
CA GLU A 207 14.49 -4.46 -14.45
C GLU A 207 14.88 -3.27 -13.56
N SER A 208 14.13 -2.17 -13.58
CA SER A 208 14.35 -1.06 -12.65
C SER A 208 14.11 -1.47 -11.19
N ILE A 209 12.93 -1.99 -10.89
CA ILE A 209 12.56 -2.37 -9.52
C ILE A 209 13.51 -3.43 -8.97
N PHE A 210 13.76 -4.50 -9.75
CA PHE A 210 14.63 -5.61 -9.35
C PHE A 210 16.12 -5.35 -9.56
N GLY A 211 16.50 -4.16 -9.95
CA GLY A 211 17.86 -3.63 -9.85
C GLY A 211 18.23 -3.11 -8.46
N HIS A 212 17.22 -2.83 -7.59
CA HIS A 212 17.38 -2.26 -6.26
C HIS A 212 17.27 -3.32 -5.16
N GLU A 213 18.11 -3.24 -4.12
CA GLU A 213 17.86 -4.01 -2.89
C GLU A 213 16.67 -3.40 -2.10
N PRO A 214 15.87 -4.24 -1.42
CA PRO A 214 16.00 -5.70 -1.24
C PRO A 214 15.35 -6.52 -2.37
N PHE A 215 14.71 -5.89 -3.33
CA PHE A 215 13.98 -6.58 -4.41
C PHE A 215 14.90 -7.45 -5.27
N LYS A 216 16.13 -6.99 -5.52
CA LYS A 216 17.16 -7.73 -6.27
C LYS A 216 17.44 -9.10 -5.66
N SER A 217 17.73 -9.13 -4.36
CA SER A 217 17.99 -10.38 -3.62
C SER A 217 16.75 -11.25 -3.45
N LEU A 218 15.57 -10.66 -3.48
CA LEU A 218 14.29 -11.33 -3.30
C LEU A 218 13.55 -11.61 -4.63
N ARG A 219 14.19 -11.38 -5.77
CA ARG A 219 13.56 -11.45 -7.10
C ARG A 219 12.78 -12.75 -7.33
N ASP A 220 13.32 -13.88 -6.91
CA ASP A 220 12.69 -15.20 -7.04
C ASP A 220 11.38 -15.40 -6.25
N ARG A 221 11.04 -14.42 -5.41
CA ARG A 221 9.79 -14.42 -4.63
C ARG A 221 8.62 -13.80 -5.37
N PHE A 222 8.84 -13.19 -6.52
CA PHE A 222 7.83 -12.41 -7.23
C PHE A 222 7.32 -13.12 -8.48
N SER A 223 5.99 -13.13 -8.61
CA SER A 223 5.23 -13.46 -9.82
C SER A 223 4.80 -12.15 -10.46
N ILE A 224 5.14 -11.94 -11.73
CA ILE A 224 4.86 -10.66 -12.40
C ILE A 224 4.16 -10.89 -13.72
N ILE A 225 3.04 -10.22 -13.91
CA ILE A 225 2.25 -10.23 -15.14
C ILE A 225 2.11 -8.81 -15.70
N ALA A 226 1.90 -8.70 -17.01
CA ALA A 226 1.53 -7.47 -17.70
C ALA A 226 0.18 -7.67 -18.38
N VAL A 227 -0.85 -6.98 -17.92
CA VAL A 227 -2.23 -7.07 -18.41
C VAL A 227 -2.43 -6.05 -19.54
N ARG A 228 -2.95 -6.51 -20.67
CA ARG A 228 -3.24 -5.66 -21.84
C ARG A 228 -4.62 -5.04 -21.68
N SER A 229 -4.65 -3.73 -21.43
CA SER A 229 -5.86 -2.91 -21.29
C SER A 229 -5.78 -1.72 -22.23
N PRO A 230 -6.09 -1.91 -23.52
CA PRO A 230 -5.92 -0.84 -24.51
C PRO A 230 -6.86 0.33 -24.23
N SER A 231 -6.35 1.53 -24.43
CA SER A 231 -7.06 2.80 -24.39
C SER A 231 -7.59 3.19 -25.78
N ALA A 232 -8.66 3.97 -25.81
CA ALA A 232 -9.17 4.53 -27.06
C ALA A 232 -8.21 5.58 -27.65
N GLU A 233 -7.55 6.34 -26.76
CA GLU A 233 -6.57 7.36 -27.13
C GLU A 233 -5.24 7.12 -26.44
N SER A 234 -4.14 7.51 -27.13
CA SER A 234 -2.79 7.49 -26.58
C SER A 234 -2.54 8.67 -25.66
N GLY A 235 -1.80 8.46 -24.55
CA GLY A 235 -1.39 9.49 -23.61
C GLY A 235 -2.16 9.52 -22.30
N ALA A 236 -2.18 10.67 -21.64
CA ALA A 236 -2.90 10.94 -20.41
C ALA A 236 -3.52 12.33 -20.42
N SER A 237 -4.55 12.55 -19.60
CA SER A 237 -5.16 13.86 -19.42
C SER A 237 -4.24 14.78 -18.60
N ILE A 238 -4.13 16.06 -19.02
CA ILE A 238 -3.38 17.12 -18.33
C ILE A 238 -4.32 18.34 -18.23
N PRO A 239 -5.18 18.40 -17.20
CA PRO A 239 -6.21 19.42 -17.06
C PRO A 239 -5.70 20.87 -17.12
N SER A 240 -4.55 21.16 -16.50
CA SER A 240 -3.91 22.50 -16.54
C SER A 240 -3.53 22.96 -17.94
N LYS A 241 -3.42 22.03 -18.89
CA LYS A 241 -3.13 22.31 -20.33
C LYS A 241 -4.34 22.11 -21.22
N GLU A 242 -5.54 21.92 -20.65
CA GLU A 242 -6.77 21.63 -21.37
C GLU A 242 -6.68 20.38 -22.28
N ILE A 243 -5.79 19.43 -21.92
CA ILE A 243 -5.63 18.16 -22.61
C ILE A 243 -6.46 17.11 -21.91
N TRP A 244 -7.45 16.57 -22.63
CA TRP A 244 -8.30 15.47 -22.17
C TRP A 244 -8.16 14.28 -23.11
N ARG A 245 -8.03 13.06 -22.53
CA ARG A 245 -7.84 11.82 -23.28
C ARG A 245 -8.83 10.76 -22.79
N ASP A 246 -9.44 10.04 -23.72
CA ASP A 246 -10.25 8.86 -23.43
C ASP A 246 -9.34 7.64 -23.29
N THR A 247 -8.88 7.41 -22.06
CA THR A 247 -7.96 6.32 -21.75
C THR A 247 -8.64 5.22 -20.94
N ALA A 248 -8.00 4.06 -20.87
CA ALA A 248 -8.54 2.86 -20.23
C ALA A 248 -8.99 3.09 -18.79
N LEU A 249 -8.22 3.85 -18.00
CA LEU A 249 -8.50 4.14 -16.60
C LEU A 249 -8.79 5.63 -16.33
N GLY A 250 -8.84 6.47 -17.37
CA GLY A 250 -9.07 7.90 -17.21
C GLY A 250 -8.04 8.58 -16.31
N SER A 251 -6.78 8.16 -16.40
CA SER A 251 -5.72 8.75 -15.59
C SER A 251 -5.45 10.21 -15.96
N HIS A 252 -5.13 11.03 -14.96
CA HIS A 252 -4.87 12.44 -15.17
C HIS A 252 -3.79 12.96 -14.23
N PHE A 253 -3.07 13.97 -14.72
CA PHE A 253 -2.23 14.84 -13.91
C PHE A 253 -3.05 15.89 -13.16
N ASP A 254 -2.40 16.79 -12.49
CA ASP A 254 -3.03 17.88 -11.73
C ASP A 254 -3.97 17.38 -10.60
N THR A 255 -3.74 16.16 -10.12
CA THR A 255 -4.46 15.65 -8.95
C THR A 255 -4.20 16.56 -7.75
N PHE A 256 -5.27 17.04 -7.12
CA PHE A 256 -5.23 18.05 -6.04
C PHE A 256 -4.46 19.33 -6.42
N TYR A 257 -4.47 19.68 -7.72
CA TYR A 257 -3.75 20.81 -8.33
C TYR A 257 -2.21 20.72 -8.28
N SER A 258 -1.66 19.52 -8.06
CA SER A 258 -0.23 19.26 -8.20
C SER A 258 0.08 18.76 -9.61
N GLU A 259 0.85 19.54 -10.38
CA GLU A 259 1.14 19.28 -11.80
C GLU A 259 1.76 17.91 -12.07
N ARG A 260 2.54 17.39 -11.14
CA ARG A 260 3.24 16.10 -11.27
C ARG A 260 2.48 14.92 -10.66
N TYR A 261 1.36 15.18 -9.95
CA TYR A 261 0.62 14.12 -9.29
C TYR A 261 -0.32 13.43 -10.29
N LEU A 262 0.07 12.23 -10.69
CA LEU A 262 -0.63 11.38 -11.65
C LEU A 262 -1.43 10.31 -10.91
N THR A 263 -2.75 10.31 -11.07
CA THR A 263 -3.63 9.31 -10.45
C THR A 263 -4.77 8.88 -11.37
N THR A 264 -5.55 7.91 -10.93
CA THR A 264 -6.88 7.60 -11.45
C THR A 264 -7.91 7.59 -10.33
N LEU A 265 -9.14 7.99 -10.62
CA LEU A 265 -10.29 7.89 -9.70
C LEU A 265 -11.12 6.62 -9.95
N HIS A 266 -10.76 5.79 -10.92
CA HIS A 266 -11.53 4.63 -11.37
C HIS A 266 -10.96 3.30 -10.83
N LEU A 267 -10.84 3.18 -9.50
CA LEU A 267 -10.27 1.98 -8.87
C LEU A 267 -11.09 0.73 -9.14
N ARG A 268 -12.40 0.86 -9.21
CA ARG A 268 -13.27 -0.29 -9.51
C ARG A 268 -12.95 -0.83 -10.90
N LYS A 269 -12.84 0.04 -11.91
CA LYS A 269 -12.47 -0.34 -13.28
C LYS A 269 -11.07 -0.97 -13.36
N LEU A 270 -10.11 -0.43 -12.59
CA LEU A 270 -8.77 -1.00 -12.46
C LEU A 270 -8.83 -2.46 -11.95
N HIS A 271 -9.61 -2.72 -10.91
CA HIS A 271 -9.79 -4.07 -10.39
C HIS A 271 -10.68 -4.95 -11.27
N ASP A 272 -11.57 -4.39 -12.10
CA ASP A 272 -12.32 -5.13 -13.11
C ASP A 272 -11.39 -5.68 -14.20
N PHE A 273 -10.40 -4.89 -14.64
CA PHE A 273 -9.38 -5.34 -15.60
C PHE A 273 -8.51 -6.49 -15.07
N LEU A 274 -8.32 -6.54 -13.76
CA LEU A 274 -7.49 -7.54 -13.10
C LEU A 274 -8.27 -8.77 -12.63
N ALA A 275 -9.60 -8.73 -12.68
CA ALA A 275 -10.42 -9.84 -12.21
C ALA A 275 -10.11 -11.15 -12.96
N GLY A 276 -9.81 -12.21 -12.21
CA GLY A 276 -9.42 -13.52 -12.74
C GLY A 276 -7.93 -13.65 -13.10
N THR A 277 -7.12 -12.59 -12.92
CA THR A 277 -5.66 -12.63 -13.09
C THR A 277 -4.96 -12.79 -11.72
N PRO A 278 -3.72 -13.30 -11.68
CA PRO A 278 -2.97 -13.41 -10.42
C PRO A 278 -2.35 -12.06 -10.02
N TYR A 279 -2.96 -11.32 -9.08
CA TYR A 279 -2.43 -10.06 -8.59
C TYR A 279 -2.67 -9.83 -7.09
N GLU A 280 -1.78 -9.06 -6.48
CA GLU A 280 -1.85 -8.52 -5.13
C GLU A 280 -1.47 -7.04 -5.13
N HIS A 281 -0.36 -6.69 -5.81
CA HIS A 281 0.10 -5.33 -5.99
C HIS A 281 -0.08 -4.86 -7.45
N ILE A 282 -0.41 -3.59 -7.64
CA ILE A 282 -0.78 -3.03 -8.95
C ILE A 282 0.15 -1.88 -9.32
N ILE A 283 0.70 -1.94 -10.52
CA ILE A 283 1.50 -0.87 -11.13
C ILE A 283 0.85 -0.49 -12.46
N VAL A 284 0.39 0.73 -12.58
CA VAL A 284 -0.19 1.27 -13.82
C VAL A 284 0.90 2.02 -14.57
N LEU A 285 1.20 1.58 -15.79
CA LEU A 285 2.16 2.24 -16.68
C LEU A 285 1.42 3.15 -17.64
N VAL A 286 1.74 4.44 -17.58
CA VAL A 286 1.03 5.49 -18.32
C VAL A 286 1.87 5.98 -19.49
N ASN A 287 1.33 5.87 -20.71
CA ASN A 287 1.98 6.23 -21.96
C ASN A 287 2.07 7.75 -22.13
N THR A 288 2.94 8.41 -21.40
CA THR A 288 3.07 9.87 -21.46
C THR A 288 4.52 10.32 -21.25
N PRO A 289 4.97 11.37 -21.97
CA PRO A 289 6.24 12.02 -21.71
C PRO A 289 6.17 13.07 -20.60
N HIS A 290 5.00 13.38 -20.08
CA HIS A 290 4.85 14.33 -18.98
C HIS A 290 5.35 13.72 -17.67
N TYR A 291 6.15 14.49 -16.91
CA TYR A 291 6.76 14.01 -15.67
C TYR A 291 5.72 13.86 -14.55
N GLY A 292 5.69 12.71 -13.90
CA GLY A 292 4.92 12.48 -12.68
C GLY A 292 4.67 11.02 -12.38
N GLY A 293 4.13 10.81 -11.21
CA GLY A 293 3.74 9.52 -10.66
C GLY A 293 2.84 9.71 -9.46
N GLY A 294 2.52 8.63 -8.79
CA GLY A 294 1.78 8.60 -7.53
C GLY A 294 1.65 7.18 -7.02
N GLY A 295 1.91 6.94 -5.73
CA GLY A 295 1.86 5.62 -5.12
C GLY A 295 1.10 5.61 -3.80
N ILE A 296 0.18 4.67 -3.63
CA ILE A 296 -0.69 4.54 -2.46
C ILE A 296 -0.57 3.14 -1.87
N LEU A 297 -0.19 3.04 -0.60
CA LEU A 297 0.09 1.77 0.10
C LEU A 297 -1.03 0.75 -0.07
N ASN A 298 -0.67 -0.46 -0.56
CA ASN A 298 -1.57 -1.59 -0.77
C ASN A 298 -2.83 -1.23 -1.57
N SER A 299 -2.72 -0.26 -2.47
CA SER A 299 -3.76 0.13 -3.41
C SER A 299 -3.23 0.04 -4.84
N TYR A 300 -2.47 1.03 -5.28
CA TYR A 300 -1.88 1.05 -6.61
C TYR A 300 -0.75 2.07 -6.69
N ASN A 301 0.03 2.03 -7.78
CA ASN A 301 0.81 3.18 -8.21
C ASN A 301 0.67 3.43 -9.72
N LEU A 302 0.92 4.67 -10.14
CA LEU A 302 1.03 5.08 -11.54
C LEU A 302 2.41 5.68 -11.79
N SER A 303 2.97 5.39 -12.97
CA SER A 303 4.24 6.00 -13.41
C SER A 303 4.20 6.28 -14.92
N MET A 304 4.62 7.48 -15.30
CA MET A 304 4.82 7.83 -16.71
C MET A 304 5.92 6.97 -17.32
N THR A 305 5.83 6.58 -18.60
CA THR A 305 6.81 5.67 -19.25
C THR A 305 7.70 6.32 -20.28
N LYS A 306 7.28 7.40 -20.91
CA LYS A 306 8.02 8.04 -22.02
C LYS A 306 8.90 9.23 -21.59
N HIS A 307 8.98 9.49 -20.28
CA HIS A 307 9.89 10.50 -19.73
C HIS A 307 11.26 9.89 -19.39
N PRO A 308 12.38 10.62 -19.53
CA PRO A 308 13.72 10.12 -19.17
C PRO A 308 13.87 9.62 -17.72
N ALA A 309 13.09 10.19 -16.79
CA ALA A 309 13.06 9.77 -15.39
C ALA A 309 12.13 8.57 -15.10
N PHE A 310 11.63 7.86 -16.10
CA PHE A 310 10.75 6.70 -15.88
C PHE A 310 11.36 5.66 -14.92
N VAL A 311 12.58 5.25 -15.19
CA VAL A 311 13.29 4.21 -14.40
C VAL A 311 13.37 4.55 -12.91
N PRO A 312 13.87 5.72 -12.49
CA PRO A 312 13.87 6.08 -11.07
C PRO A 312 12.47 6.27 -10.47
N VAL A 313 11.53 6.84 -11.22
CA VAL A 313 10.18 7.14 -10.69
C VAL A 313 9.38 5.87 -10.47
N VAL A 314 9.36 4.90 -11.38
CA VAL A 314 8.59 3.65 -11.16
C VAL A 314 9.05 2.89 -9.92
N THR A 315 10.33 2.93 -9.59
CA THR A 315 10.88 2.31 -8.37
C THR A 315 10.54 3.14 -7.13
N HIS A 316 10.55 4.46 -7.21
CA HIS A 316 10.14 5.37 -6.15
C HIS A 316 8.65 5.15 -5.79
N GLU A 317 7.75 5.18 -6.77
CA GLU A 317 6.32 4.97 -6.57
C GLU A 317 6.01 3.55 -6.03
N PHE A 318 6.82 2.56 -6.41
CA PHE A 318 6.72 1.23 -5.83
C PHE A 318 7.14 1.22 -4.35
N GLY A 319 8.09 2.05 -3.93
CA GLY A 319 8.43 2.29 -2.52
C GLY A 319 7.22 2.74 -1.70
N HIS A 320 6.41 3.66 -2.22
CA HIS A 320 5.15 4.07 -1.56
C HIS A 320 4.12 2.94 -1.53
N SER A 321 3.79 2.39 -2.68
CA SER A 321 2.64 1.47 -2.80
C SER A 321 2.89 0.09 -2.20
N PHE A 322 4.13 -0.39 -2.21
CA PHE A 322 4.51 -1.71 -1.69
C PHE A 322 4.98 -1.66 -0.23
N ALA A 323 5.85 -0.71 0.10
CA ALA A 323 6.51 -0.66 1.40
C ALA A 323 5.97 0.44 2.33
N GLY A 324 5.08 1.31 1.87
CA GLY A 324 4.53 2.41 2.67
C GLY A 324 5.58 3.43 3.08
N LEU A 325 6.60 3.64 2.24
CA LEU A 325 7.62 4.66 2.48
C LEU A 325 7.05 6.04 2.19
N ALA A 326 7.43 7.03 2.99
CA ALA A 326 7.14 8.43 2.75
C ALA A 326 8.18 9.05 1.82
N ASP A 327 7.83 10.18 1.22
CA ASP A 327 8.78 11.06 0.57
C ASP A 327 9.82 11.60 1.56
N GLU A 328 11.10 11.52 1.21
CA GLU A 328 12.21 12.04 2.02
C GLU A 328 12.64 13.44 1.57
N TYR A 329 11.88 14.11 0.71
CA TYR A 329 12.15 15.47 0.27
C TYR A 329 11.22 16.49 0.94
N ALA A 330 11.68 17.74 0.96
CA ALA A 330 10.92 18.92 1.33
C ALA A 330 11.44 20.09 0.50
N TYR A 331 10.55 20.82 -0.15
CA TYR A 331 10.87 21.99 -0.96
C TYR A 331 10.08 23.20 -0.46
N GLU A 332 10.69 24.40 -0.50
CA GLU A 332 10.03 25.64 -0.04
C GLU A 332 8.72 25.92 -0.77
N ALA A 333 8.66 25.59 -2.06
CA ALA A 333 7.50 25.83 -2.91
C ALA A 333 6.36 24.79 -2.74
N GLU A 334 6.62 23.68 -2.06
CA GLU A 334 5.68 22.55 -1.98
C GLU A 334 5.52 22.08 -0.52
N GLN A 335 5.18 22.96 0.39
CA GLN A 335 4.95 22.57 1.78
C GLN A 335 3.48 22.15 1.97
N ILE A 336 3.28 20.88 2.31
CA ILE A 336 1.97 20.31 2.63
C ILE A 336 2.02 19.86 4.10
N PRO A 337 1.10 20.29 4.98
CA PRO A 337 1.13 19.95 6.40
C PRO A 337 0.57 18.53 6.64
N MET A 338 1.18 17.53 6.03
CA MET A 338 0.74 16.12 6.15
C MET A 338 1.09 15.52 7.52
N TYR A 339 2.22 15.95 8.11
CA TYR A 339 2.79 15.33 9.31
C TYR A 339 2.79 16.31 10.49
N PRO A 340 1.88 16.14 11.48
CA PRO A 340 1.92 16.87 12.72
C PRO A 340 3.23 16.58 13.48
N THR A 341 3.95 17.61 13.90
CA THR A 341 5.27 17.45 14.54
C THR A 341 5.22 16.94 15.99
N ASP A 342 4.03 16.80 16.56
CA ASP A 342 3.75 16.28 17.90
C ASP A 342 3.28 14.83 17.93
N VAL A 343 3.21 14.16 16.75
CA VAL A 343 2.84 12.75 16.59
C VAL A 343 3.88 12.05 15.72
N GLU A 344 4.21 10.81 16.02
CA GLU A 344 5.11 10.00 15.19
C GLU A 344 4.40 9.52 13.93
N PRO A 345 4.94 9.72 12.70
CA PRO A 345 4.36 9.18 11.48
C PRO A 345 4.28 7.66 11.50
N TRP A 346 3.32 7.06 10.77
CA TRP A 346 3.25 5.61 10.64
C TRP A 346 4.30 5.06 9.66
N GLU A 347 4.76 5.85 8.72
CA GLU A 347 5.80 5.52 7.74
C GLU A 347 7.15 5.29 8.43
N GLN A 348 7.85 4.23 8.05
CA GLN A 348 9.04 3.79 8.80
C GLN A 348 10.29 4.60 8.48
N ASN A 349 10.34 5.29 7.35
CA ASN A 349 11.50 6.05 6.87
C ASN A 349 11.47 7.55 7.20
N ILE A 350 10.49 8.01 7.97
CA ILE A 350 10.47 9.39 8.50
C ILE A 350 10.13 9.37 9.99
N THR A 351 10.53 10.41 10.71
CA THR A 351 10.26 10.56 12.15
C THR A 351 10.07 12.02 12.54
N THR A 352 9.26 12.26 13.55
CA THR A 352 9.16 13.54 14.28
C THR A 352 9.93 13.52 15.61
N LEU A 353 10.67 12.44 15.88
CA LEU A 353 11.39 12.17 17.12
C LEU A 353 10.50 11.96 18.35
N LYS A 354 9.18 11.79 18.18
CA LYS A 354 8.26 11.57 19.31
C LYS A 354 8.34 10.14 19.85
N GLU A 355 8.44 9.16 18.95
CA GLU A 355 8.62 7.76 19.29
C GLU A 355 9.78 7.14 18.46
N PHE A 356 10.91 7.84 18.39
CA PHE A 356 12.04 7.43 17.55
C PHE A 356 12.57 6.03 17.88
N SER A 357 12.41 5.56 19.11
CA SER A 357 12.75 4.19 19.49
C SER A 357 12.00 3.10 18.69
N ALA A 358 10.87 3.43 18.07
CA ALA A 358 10.11 2.53 17.20
C ALA A 358 10.52 2.63 15.70
N LYS A 359 11.56 3.43 15.40
CA LYS A 359 12.06 3.67 14.04
C LYS A 359 13.41 2.97 13.85
N TRP A 360 14.34 3.63 13.24
CA TRP A 360 15.64 3.06 12.86
C TRP A 360 16.77 3.31 13.86
N VAL A 361 16.47 3.52 15.13
CA VAL A 361 17.48 3.78 16.17
C VAL A 361 18.56 2.70 16.23
N ASP A 362 18.18 1.44 16.03
CA ASP A 362 19.10 0.28 16.06
C ASP A 362 20.01 0.19 14.82
N LEU A 363 19.74 0.97 13.78
CA LEU A 363 20.57 1.06 12.58
C LEU A 363 21.53 2.24 12.60
N LEU A 364 21.48 3.10 13.65
CA LEU A 364 22.40 4.22 13.75
C LEU A 364 23.82 3.74 14.00
N PRO A 365 24.82 4.22 13.22
CA PRO A 365 26.24 3.99 13.54
C PRO A 365 26.60 4.54 14.92
N ALA A 366 27.55 3.91 15.58
CA ALA A 366 28.03 4.33 16.93
C ALA A 366 28.60 5.76 16.95
N GLU A 367 29.03 6.25 15.81
CA GLU A 367 29.57 7.60 15.61
C GLU A 367 28.50 8.69 15.62
N VAL A 368 27.22 8.34 15.46
CA VAL A 368 26.10 9.29 15.51
C VAL A 368 25.82 9.62 16.96
N SER A 369 26.53 10.62 17.49
CA SER A 369 26.44 11.05 18.88
C SER A 369 25.42 12.16 19.12
N THR A 370 24.90 12.78 18.07
CA THR A 370 23.98 13.91 18.13
C THR A 370 22.75 13.66 17.24
N ILE A 371 21.55 13.88 17.82
CA ILE A 371 20.25 13.80 17.14
C ILE A 371 19.52 15.12 17.37
N PRO A 372 19.09 15.83 16.32
CA PRO A 372 19.27 15.54 14.89
C PRO A 372 20.76 15.52 14.46
N THR A 373 21.05 14.75 13.39
CA THR A 373 22.40 14.68 12.83
C THR A 373 22.76 16.01 12.17
N PRO A 374 23.92 16.62 12.50
CA PRO A 374 24.37 17.86 11.87
C PRO A 374 24.51 17.73 10.36
N GLU A 375 24.17 18.80 9.62
CA GLU A 375 24.18 18.84 8.15
C GLU A 375 25.56 18.52 7.54
N GLU A 376 26.66 18.89 8.22
CA GLU A 376 28.02 18.62 7.79
C GLU A 376 28.40 17.13 7.90
N CYS A 377 27.73 16.35 8.76
CA CYS A 377 27.97 14.91 8.91
C CYS A 377 27.33 14.12 7.76
N ASN A 378 28.02 13.11 7.27
CA ASN A 378 27.54 12.25 6.18
C ASN A 378 27.62 10.77 6.58
N TYR A 379 26.69 10.33 7.41
CA TYR A 379 26.57 8.94 7.81
C TYR A 379 25.65 8.18 6.84
N PRO A 380 25.87 6.88 6.64
CA PRO A 380 24.96 6.02 5.86
C PRO A 380 23.53 6.03 6.43
N VAL A 381 23.42 6.06 7.75
CA VAL A 381 22.17 6.23 8.51
C VAL A 381 22.38 7.30 9.57
N GLY A 382 21.50 8.26 9.62
CA GLY A 382 21.47 9.37 10.59
C GLY A 382 20.04 9.80 10.87
N VAL A 383 19.86 11.09 11.26
CA VAL A 383 18.56 11.71 11.48
C VAL A 383 18.64 13.13 10.95
N TYR A 384 18.34 13.32 9.66
CA TYR A 384 18.51 14.59 8.95
C TYR A 384 17.19 15.33 8.82
N GLU A 385 17.16 16.62 9.14
CA GLU A 385 15.94 17.43 9.08
C GLU A 385 15.48 17.66 7.63
N GLY A 386 14.18 17.73 7.43
CA GLY A 386 13.52 17.96 6.14
C GLY A 386 13.11 16.66 5.45
N ALA A 387 11.82 16.31 5.58
CA ALA A 387 11.18 15.16 4.92
C ALA A 387 9.66 15.36 4.91
N GLY A 388 8.92 14.55 4.14
CA GLY A 388 7.46 14.55 4.14
C GLY A 388 6.87 15.93 3.83
N TYR A 389 7.40 16.63 2.83
CA TYR A 389 7.02 18.00 2.44
C TYR A 389 7.22 19.06 3.54
N SER A 390 7.87 18.72 4.66
CA SER A 390 8.12 19.60 5.80
C SER A 390 9.60 19.92 5.92
N LEU A 391 9.97 21.21 5.84
CA LEU A 391 11.35 21.67 5.98
C LEU A 391 11.86 21.50 7.41
N LYS A 392 10.97 21.53 8.41
CA LYS A 392 11.28 21.47 9.83
C LYS A 392 10.41 20.49 10.59
N GLY A 393 11.00 19.86 11.62
CA GLY A 393 10.30 18.99 12.56
C GLY A 393 9.98 17.58 12.05
N VAL A 394 10.31 17.26 10.80
CA VAL A 394 10.25 15.91 10.23
C VAL A 394 11.63 15.56 9.69
N TYR A 395 12.07 14.34 9.98
CA TYR A 395 13.45 13.92 9.75
C TYR A 395 13.47 12.63 8.90
N ARG A 396 14.52 12.49 8.09
CA ARG A 396 14.80 11.34 7.22
C ARG A 396 16.08 10.60 7.65
N PRO A 397 16.28 9.34 7.25
CA PRO A 397 17.41 8.53 7.73
C PRO A 397 18.73 8.82 7.02
N SER A 398 18.72 9.39 5.82
CA SER A 398 19.94 9.64 5.05
C SER A 398 19.90 10.98 4.33
N LYS A 399 21.07 11.46 3.91
CA LYS A 399 21.16 12.68 3.11
C LYS A 399 20.52 12.54 1.74
N ASP A 400 20.63 11.36 1.14
CA ASP A 400 20.04 11.06 -0.15
C ASP A 400 19.61 9.59 -0.23
N CYS A 401 18.51 9.34 -0.94
CA CYS A 401 17.83 8.06 -1.05
C CYS A 401 16.97 8.06 -2.32
N ARG A 402 16.61 6.88 -2.84
CA ARG A 402 15.59 6.77 -3.90
C ARG A 402 14.28 7.47 -3.52
N MET A 403 13.89 7.48 -2.25
CA MET A 403 12.69 8.17 -1.76
C MET A 403 12.87 9.70 -1.65
N ARG A 404 14.05 10.22 -1.97
CA ARG A 404 14.34 11.66 -1.95
C ARG A 404 14.61 12.24 -3.33
N THR A 405 15.48 11.60 -4.13
CA THR A 405 15.89 12.11 -5.43
C THR A 405 15.93 11.01 -6.51
N ASN A 406 15.69 11.43 -7.75
CA ASN A 406 15.83 10.55 -8.90
C ASN A 406 17.30 10.22 -9.24
N SER A 407 18.24 11.00 -8.72
CA SER A 407 19.67 10.82 -8.97
C SER A 407 20.32 9.74 -8.12
N ASN A 408 19.79 9.45 -6.93
CA ASN A 408 20.29 8.36 -6.11
C ASN A 408 19.91 7.01 -6.76
N PRO A 409 20.88 6.10 -6.98
CA PRO A 409 20.59 4.83 -7.64
C PRO A 409 19.90 3.81 -6.71
N GLU A 410 19.86 4.02 -5.37
CA GLU A 410 19.42 3.01 -4.42
C GLU A 410 18.53 3.55 -3.30
N PHE A 411 17.79 2.66 -2.66
CA PHE A 411 17.18 2.93 -1.36
C PHE A 411 18.26 3.01 -0.28
N CYS A 412 18.08 3.89 0.70
CA CYS A 412 18.97 3.92 1.88
C CYS A 412 18.74 2.66 2.76
N PRO A 413 19.67 2.37 3.71
CA PRO A 413 19.55 1.17 4.53
C PRO A 413 18.26 1.06 5.36
N VAL A 414 17.60 2.16 5.66
CA VAL A 414 16.33 2.17 6.39
C VAL A 414 15.15 1.85 5.46
N CYS A 415 15.21 2.30 4.21
CA CYS A 415 14.16 2.02 3.21
C CYS A 415 14.25 0.61 2.63
N GLN A 416 15.41 -0.07 2.73
CA GLN A 416 15.61 -1.47 2.37
C GLN A 416 15.02 -2.43 3.41
#